data_a09080b19e9e72bf3ca2e765dfbf6dc2
#
_entry.id   a09080b19e9e72bf3ca2e765dfbf6dc2
#
_cell.length_a   1.000
_cell.length_b   1.000
_cell.length_c   1.000
_cell.angle_alpha   90.00
_cell.angle_beta   90.00
_cell.angle_gamma   90.00
#
_symmetry.space_group_name_H-M   'P 1'
#
loop_
_entity.id
_entity.type
_entity.pdbx_description
1 polymer ?
#
loop_
_entity_poly.entity_id
_entity_poly.type
_entity_poly.pdbx_seq_one_letter_code
_entity_poly.pdbx_strand_id
1 'polypeptide(L)'
;MLAAFTRRTSFLLILLMLVAATQLGWAHAILKDSTPKANSSVTGPDVGITVRFNVRIDGGRSRLHLIAPDGASLPLTIAKQDSPDTLQSQAKGLKPGAYKLIWNVLASDGHMSKGEIPFTVN
;
A
#
# COMPACT_ATOMS: atom_id res chain seq x y z
N MET A 1 32.25 -38.90 20.46
CA MET A 1 32.74 -37.60 19.97
C MET A 1 32.09 -37.18 18.65
N LEU A 2 31.87 -38.03 17.69
CA LEU A 2 31.22 -37.69 16.41
C LEU A 2 29.74 -37.33 16.53
N ALA A 3 28.98 -37.86 17.49
CA ALA A 3 27.57 -37.60 17.69
C ALA A 3 27.28 -36.15 18.27
N ALA A 4 28.24 -35.57 19.00
CA ALA A 4 28.10 -34.21 19.55
C ALA A 4 28.35 -33.11 18.49
N PHE A 5 29.17 -33.41 17.50
CA PHE A 5 29.48 -32.47 16.40
C PHE A 5 28.32 -32.36 15.42
N THR A 6 27.65 -33.46 15.10
CA THR A 6 26.44 -33.47 14.23
C THR A 6 25.23 -32.77 14.84
N ARG A 7 25.06 -32.85 16.17
CA ARG A 7 23.96 -32.13 16.87
C ARG A 7 24.17 -30.61 16.86
N ARG A 8 25.41 -30.14 16.99
CA ARG A 8 25.72 -28.71 16.99
C ARG A 8 25.55 -28.06 15.59
N THR A 9 25.96 -28.78 14.54
CA THR A 9 25.80 -28.33 13.16
C THR A 9 24.34 -28.31 12.73
N SER A 10 23.53 -29.27 13.17
CA SER A 10 22.08 -29.30 12.90
C SER A 10 21.35 -28.13 13.59
N PHE A 11 21.75 -27.78 14.81
CA PHE A 11 21.16 -26.62 15.53
C PHE A 11 21.48 -25.29 14.85
N LEU A 12 22.70 -25.12 14.34
CA LEU A 12 23.12 -23.93 13.61
C LEU A 12 22.39 -23.79 12.27
N LEU A 13 22.16 -24.88 11.55
CA LEU A 13 21.40 -24.88 10.30
C LEU A 13 19.92 -24.54 10.51
N ILE A 14 19.30 -25.04 11.56
CA ILE A 14 17.92 -24.75 11.92
C ILE A 14 17.77 -23.28 12.33
N LEU A 15 18.71 -22.73 13.09
CA LEU A 15 18.72 -21.34 13.51
C LEU A 15 18.90 -20.40 12.30
N LEU A 16 19.76 -20.78 11.34
CA LEU A 16 19.98 -20.00 10.11
C LEU A 16 18.73 -19.99 9.22
N MET A 17 18.02 -21.12 9.13
CA MET A 17 16.74 -21.19 8.40
C MET A 17 15.63 -20.37 9.06
N LEU A 18 15.58 -20.32 10.39
CA LEU A 18 14.59 -19.49 11.11
C LEU A 18 14.81 -17.99 10.87
N VAL A 19 16.06 -17.55 10.82
CA VAL A 19 16.41 -16.15 10.55
C VAL A 19 16.08 -15.76 9.12
N ALA A 20 16.28 -16.66 8.14
CA ALA A 20 15.91 -16.41 6.75
C ALA A 20 14.39 -16.34 6.56
N ALA A 21 13.59 -17.12 7.29
CA ALA A 21 12.13 -17.12 7.22
C ALA A 21 11.51 -15.81 7.78
N THR A 22 12.14 -15.15 8.76
CA THR A 22 11.64 -13.89 9.35
C THR A 22 11.83 -12.68 8.45
N GLN A 23 12.67 -12.73 7.42
CA GLN A 23 12.89 -11.63 6.49
C GLN A 23 11.84 -11.55 5.36
N LEU A 24 11.06 -12.59 5.11
CA LEU A 24 10.02 -12.63 4.07
C LEU A 24 8.77 -11.78 4.42
N GLY A 25 8.57 -11.39 5.70
CA GLY A 25 7.44 -10.58 6.15
C GLY A 25 7.55 -9.07 5.86
N TRP A 26 8.68 -8.57 5.36
CA TRP A 26 8.94 -7.14 5.13
C TRP A 26 8.67 -6.69 3.68
N ALA A 27 8.22 -7.60 2.81
CA ALA A 27 8.09 -7.40 1.38
C ALA A 27 6.82 -6.64 0.95
N HIS A 28 5.81 -6.49 1.83
CA HIS A 28 4.54 -5.85 1.49
C HIS A 28 4.54 -4.35 1.80
N ALA A 29 3.97 -3.57 0.88
CA ALA A 29 3.69 -2.17 1.12
C ALA A 29 2.61 -2.03 2.19
N ILE A 30 2.90 -1.24 3.22
CA ILE A 30 1.98 -0.91 4.30
C ILE A 30 1.66 0.57 4.20
N LEU A 31 0.36 0.90 4.15
CA LEU A 31 -0.09 2.29 4.18
C LEU A 31 0.28 2.93 5.52
N LYS A 32 1.01 4.05 5.47
CA LYS A 32 1.43 4.82 6.64
C LYS A 32 0.54 6.02 6.89
N ASP A 33 0.10 6.67 5.82
CA ASP A 33 -0.71 7.88 5.91
C ASP A 33 -1.48 8.09 4.61
N SER A 34 -2.61 8.77 4.70
CA SER A 34 -3.42 9.12 3.53
C SER A 34 -4.15 10.44 3.71
N THR A 35 -4.42 11.08 2.59
CA THR A 35 -5.37 12.17 2.47
C THR A 35 -6.31 11.83 1.30
N PRO A 36 -7.62 11.71 1.49
CA PRO A 36 -8.35 11.73 2.78
C PRO A 36 -7.94 10.59 3.72
N LYS A 37 -8.08 10.85 5.02
CA LYS A 37 -7.92 9.80 6.04
C LYS A 37 -9.11 8.86 6.03
N ALA A 38 -8.90 7.60 6.41
CA ALA A 38 -9.97 6.64 6.53
C ALA A 38 -11.09 7.15 7.45
N ASN A 39 -12.33 7.01 7.00
CA ASN A 39 -13.55 7.41 7.68
C ASN A 39 -13.66 8.94 7.94
N SER A 40 -12.91 9.75 7.21
CA SER A 40 -13.00 11.21 7.28
C SER A 40 -14.05 11.76 6.30
N SER A 41 -14.41 13.01 6.51
CA SER A 41 -15.22 13.81 5.59
C SER A 41 -14.38 14.92 4.99
N VAL A 42 -14.53 15.13 3.68
CA VAL A 42 -13.83 16.18 2.95
C VAL A 42 -14.83 17.00 2.12
N THR A 43 -14.46 18.21 1.79
CA THR A 43 -15.28 19.08 0.95
C THR A 43 -14.89 18.92 -0.52
N GLY A 44 -15.87 18.59 -1.36
CA GLY A 44 -15.69 18.52 -2.80
C GLY A 44 -16.05 19.83 -3.51
N PRO A 45 -16.18 19.78 -4.85
CA PRO A 45 -16.15 18.60 -5.72
C PRO A 45 -14.76 18.05 -6.03
N ASP A 46 -13.69 18.84 -5.88
CA ASP A 46 -12.33 18.43 -6.18
C ASP A 46 -11.60 18.01 -4.90
N VAL A 47 -11.05 16.81 -4.90
CA VAL A 47 -10.41 16.22 -3.71
C VAL A 47 -9.00 15.79 -4.07
N GLY A 48 -8.02 16.34 -3.36
CA GLY A 48 -6.64 15.89 -3.45
C GLY A 48 -6.46 14.53 -2.78
N ILE A 49 -5.74 13.64 -3.45
CA ILE A 49 -5.47 12.27 -2.99
C ILE A 49 -3.97 12.13 -2.76
N THR A 50 -3.61 11.66 -1.58
CA THR A 50 -2.22 11.30 -1.25
C THR A 50 -2.21 10.01 -0.45
N VAL A 51 -1.37 9.07 -0.84
CA VAL A 51 -1.13 7.83 -0.10
C VAL A 51 0.36 7.62 0.08
N ARG A 52 0.80 7.42 1.31
CA ARG A 52 2.20 7.19 1.67
C ARG A 52 2.39 5.81 2.30
N PHE A 53 3.41 5.12 1.86
CA PHE A 53 3.72 3.75 2.27
C PHE A 53 5.04 3.68 3.05
N ASN A 54 5.31 2.51 3.61
CA ASN A 54 6.54 2.22 4.35
C ASN A 54 7.74 1.89 3.47
N VAL A 55 7.52 1.74 2.15
CA VAL A 55 8.55 1.34 1.17
C VAL A 55 8.39 2.17 -0.10
N ARG A 56 9.42 2.13 -0.94
CA ARG A 56 9.39 2.72 -2.28
C ARG A 56 8.32 2.03 -3.14
N ILE A 57 7.55 2.82 -3.87
CA ILE A 57 6.47 2.38 -4.75
C ILE A 57 6.80 2.76 -6.19
N ASP A 58 6.56 1.83 -7.10
CA ASP A 58 6.61 2.09 -8.54
C ASP A 58 5.27 2.70 -8.98
N GLY A 59 5.22 4.01 -9.13
CA GLY A 59 4.01 4.74 -9.53
C GLY A 59 3.53 4.39 -10.94
N GLY A 60 4.44 4.05 -11.85
CA GLY A 60 4.11 3.68 -13.22
C GLY A 60 3.40 2.33 -13.34
N ARG A 61 3.58 1.44 -12.36
CA ARG A 61 2.96 0.12 -12.29
C ARG A 61 1.94 -0.01 -11.18
N SER A 62 1.63 1.08 -10.51
CA SER A 62 0.61 1.15 -9.46
C SER A 62 -0.66 1.80 -9.99
N ARG A 63 -1.78 1.56 -9.31
CA ARG A 63 -3.09 2.10 -9.70
C ARG A 63 -3.83 2.60 -8.48
N LEU A 64 -4.56 3.70 -8.70
CA LEU A 64 -5.53 4.27 -7.78
C LEU A 64 -6.87 4.42 -8.50
N HIS A 65 -7.96 4.09 -7.83
CA HIS A 65 -9.29 4.40 -8.31
C HIS A 65 -10.25 4.62 -7.15
N LEU A 66 -11.35 5.31 -7.42
CA LEU A 66 -12.43 5.49 -6.46
C LEU A 66 -13.58 4.55 -6.82
N ILE A 67 -14.23 4.02 -5.79
CA ILE A 67 -15.56 3.45 -5.93
C ILE A 67 -16.54 4.54 -5.44
N ALA A 68 -17.39 5.00 -6.35
CA ALA A 68 -18.38 6.02 -6.09
C ALA A 68 -19.58 5.44 -5.29
N PRO A 69 -20.45 6.33 -4.73
CA PRO A 69 -21.62 5.88 -3.98
C PRO A 69 -22.58 4.97 -4.75
N ASP A 70 -22.65 5.11 -6.08
CA ASP A 70 -23.43 4.26 -6.98
C ASP A 70 -22.73 2.96 -7.40
N GLY A 71 -21.50 2.72 -6.91
CA GLY A 71 -20.69 1.56 -7.25
C GLY A 71 -19.81 1.72 -8.49
N ALA A 72 -19.86 2.87 -9.18
CA ALA A 72 -19.01 3.12 -10.34
C ALA A 72 -17.53 3.20 -9.95
N SER A 73 -16.66 2.63 -10.79
CA SER A 73 -15.22 2.73 -10.64
C SER A 73 -14.70 3.95 -11.41
N LEU A 74 -14.00 4.83 -10.70
CA LEU A 74 -13.43 6.06 -11.25
C LEU A 74 -11.90 5.96 -11.21
N PRO A 75 -11.22 5.66 -12.33
CA PRO A 75 -9.77 5.62 -12.35
C PRO A 75 -9.16 6.99 -12.05
N LEU A 76 -8.08 7.00 -11.29
CA LEU A 76 -7.32 8.22 -10.97
C LEU A 76 -5.98 8.19 -11.69
N THR A 77 -5.58 9.34 -12.21
CA THR A 77 -4.24 9.53 -12.80
C THR A 77 -3.25 9.79 -11.68
N ILE A 78 -2.24 8.95 -11.58
CA ILE A 78 -1.15 9.14 -10.62
C ILE A 78 -0.20 10.21 -11.16
N ALA A 79 0.01 11.27 -10.37
CA ALA A 79 0.94 12.33 -10.71
C ALA A 79 2.38 11.84 -10.68
N LYS A 80 3.29 12.56 -11.35
CA LYS A 80 4.73 12.31 -11.25
C LYS A 80 5.14 12.33 -9.77
N GLN A 81 5.87 11.29 -9.34
CA GLN A 81 6.27 11.15 -7.96
C GLN A 81 7.32 12.20 -7.55
N ASP A 82 7.04 12.92 -6.48
CA ASP A 82 7.99 13.80 -5.79
C ASP A 82 8.78 13.04 -4.73
N SER A 83 8.17 12.01 -4.16
CA SER A 83 8.76 11.13 -3.14
C SER A 83 8.59 9.68 -3.54
N PRO A 84 9.60 8.81 -3.28
CA PRO A 84 9.58 7.44 -3.75
C PRO A 84 8.54 6.54 -3.05
N ASP A 85 8.04 6.92 -1.88
CA ASP A 85 7.09 6.17 -1.07
C ASP A 85 5.65 6.69 -1.15
N THR A 86 5.41 7.73 -1.95
CA THR A 86 4.14 8.48 -1.97
C THR A 86 3.56 8.55 -3.37
N LEU A 87 2.26 8.27 -3.48
CA LEU A 87 1.48 8.51 -4.70
C LEU A 87 0.51 9.65 -4.47
N GLN A 88 0.36 10.51 -5.47
CA GLN A 88 -0.55 11.64 -5.47
C GLN A 88 -1.46 11.60 -6.69
N SER A 89 -2.68 12.05 -6.51
CA SER A 89 -3.67 12.21 -7.57
C SER A 89 -4.66 13.32 -7.21
N GLN A 90 -5.51 13.65 -8.16
CA GLN A 90 -6.59 14.61 -7.99
C GLN A 90 -7.88 14.00 -8.52
N ALA A 91 -8.88 13.88 -7.65
CA ALA A 91 -10.23 13.53 -8.06
C ALA A 91 -11.03 14.79 -8.30
N LYS A 92 -11.73 14.89 -9.43
CA LYS A 92 -12.48 16.07 -9.82
C LYS A 92 -13.96 15.78 -10.03
N GLY A 93 -14.78 16.75 -9.70
CA GLY A 93 -16.22 16.69 -9.97
C GLY A 93 -16.96 15.65 -9.14
N LEU A 94 -16.49 15.34 -7.94
CA LEU A 94 -17.13 14.37 -7.07
C LEU A 94 -18.43 14.94 -6.49
N LYS A 95 -19.51 14.17 -6.60
CA LYS A 95 -20.77 14.46 -5.92
C LYS A 95 -20.67 14.10 -4.44
N PRO A 96 -21.48 14.75 -3.56
CA PRO A 96 -21.55 14.33 -2.16
C PRO A 96 -21.92 12.85 -2.01
N GLY A 97 -21.31 12.18 -1.06
CA GLY A 97 -21.60 10.77 -0.76
C GLY A 97 -20.39 10.01 -0.24
N ALA A 98 -20.59 8.71 -0.04
CA ALA A 98 -19.59 7.78 0.47
C ALA A 98 -18.75 7.19 -0.67
N TYR A 99 -17.45 7.33 -0.57
CA TYR A 99 -16.46 6.82 -1.54
C TYR A 99 -15.50 5.84 -0.88
N LYS A 100 -14.87 5.01 -1.69
CA LYS A 100 -13.72 4.19 -1.28
C LYS A 100 -12.57 4.47 -2.24
N LEU A 101 -11.43 4.85 -1.71
CA LEU A 101 -10.18 4.90 -2.46
C LEU A 101 -9.57 3.50 -2.45
N ILE A 102 -9.43 2.91 -3.63
CA ILE A 102 -8.77 1.62 -3.80
C ILE A 102 -7.36 1.85 -4.32
N TRP A 103 -6.38 1.32 -3.61
CA TRP A 103 -5.00 1.36 -4.04
C TRP A 103 -4.48 -0.05 -4.32
N ASN A 104 -3.75 -0.16 -5.42
CA ASN A 104 -3.08 -1.39 -5.84
C ASN A 104 -1.67 -0.99 -6.27
N VAL A 105 -0.70 -1.27 -5.43
CA VAL A 105 0.64 -0.71 -5.56
C VAL A 105 1.71 -1.79 -5.68
N LEU A 106 2.68 -1.52 -6.54
CA LEU A 106 3.87 -2.35 -6.70
C LEU A 106 4.99 -1.79 -5.84
N ALA A 107 5.41 -2.56 -4.85
CA ALA A 107 6.58 -2.24 -4.04
C ALA A 107 7.88 -2.50 -4.83
N SER A 108 8.97 -1.85 -4.43
CA SER A 108 10.28 -1.96 -5.08
C SER A 108 10.86 -3.38 -5.09
N ASP A 109 10.40 -4.25 -4.23
CA ASP A 109 10.79 -5.67 -4.18
C ASP A 109 10.00 -6.56 -5.17
N GLY A 110 9.09 -6.00 -5.96
CA GLY A 110 8.30 -6.70 -6.96
C GLY A 110 6.98 -7.28 -6.45
N HIS A 111 6.59 -7.04 -5.19
CA HIS A 111 5.32 -7.51 -4.64
C HIS A 111 4.22 -6.47 -4.78
N MET A 112 3.03 -6.93 -5.22
CA MET A 112 1.81 -6.12 -5.25
C MET A 112 1.11 -6.17 -3.90
N SER A 113 0.62 -5.00 -3.46
CA SER A 113 -0.23 -4.86 -2.28
C SER A 113 -1.46 -4.04 -2.64
N LYS A 114 -2.58 -4.31 -1.98
CA LYS A 114 -3.82 -3.57 -2.21
C LYS A 114 -4.55 -3.30 -0.91
N GLY A 115 -5.37 -2.28 -0.93
CA GLY A 115 -6.21 -1.91 0.20
C GLY A 115 -7.25 -0.87 -0.18
N GLU A 116 -8.06 -0.48 0.78
CA GLU A 116 -9.11 0.51 0.59
C GLU A 116 -9.14 1.53 1.72
N ILE A 117 -9.55 2.75 1.38
CA ILE A 117 -9.69 3.87 2.32
C ILE A 117 -11.07 4.45 2.11
N PRO A 118 -12.04 4.23 3.01
CA PRO A 118 -13.35 4.83 2.92
C PRO A 118 -13.32 6.28 3.40
N PHE A 119 -14.04 7.17 2.70
CA PHE A 119 -14.21 8.56 3.10
C PHE A 119 -15.53 9.11 2.55
N THR A 120 -15.95 10.26 3.03
CA THR A 120 -17.17 10.92 2.61
C THR A 120 -16.85 12.28 1.98
N VAL A 121 -17.53 12.62 0.91
CA VAL A 121 -17.52 13.96 0.30
C VAL A 121 -18.79 14.69 0.70
N ASN A 122 -18.64 15.89 1.21
CA ASN A 122 -19.75 16.79 1.58
C ASN A 122 -20.09 17.75 0.45
#